data_a083f9ae6b2802e835ca67c2cb505e36
#
_entry.id   a083f9ae6b2802e835ca67c2cb505e36
#
_cell.length_a   1.000
_cell.length_b   1.000
_cell.length_c   1.000
_cell.angle_alpha   90.00
_cell.angle_beta   90.00
_cell.angle_gamma   90.00
#
_symmetry.space_group_name_H-M   'P 1'
#
loop_
_entity.id
_entity.type
_entity.pdbx_description
1 polymer ?
#
loop_
_entity_poly.entity_id
_entity_poly.type
_entity_poly.pdbx_seq_one_letter_code
_entity_poly.pdbx_strand_id
1 'polypeptide(L)'
;MNHEQLLETESHWLTRIGKAFLTERVVMHGKDLHHELDHLEWLHLYLYCILGKDPGENVAKMLNSYWVGTSYPDPSIWPNHVAALAGSVRTTPSLGLMAGLSISEASIYGRRPEVRALDFFYRAGKWCDEGGMLEEFVDHEKS
;
A
#
# COMPACT_ATOMS: atom_id res chain seq x y z
N MET A 1 18.75 -16.20 1.40
CA MET A 1 18.57 -17.01 2.62
C MET A 1 19.12 -18.39 2.27
N ASN A 2 20.14 -18.86 2.97
CA ASN A 2 20.76 -20.18 2.73
C ASN A 2 20.01 -21.27 3.51
N HIS A 3 20.39 -22.56 3.28
CA HIS A 3 19.72 -23.70 3.91
C HIS A 3 19.83 -23.69 5.45
N GLU A 4 20.96 -23.25 6.00
CA GLU A 4 21.17 -23.14 7.46
C GLU A 4 20.24 -22.10 8.08
N GLN A 5 20.11 -20.91 7.44
CA GLN A 5 19.17 -19.86 7.87
C GLN A 5 17.71 -20.34 7.84
N LEU A 6 17.35 -21.21 6.89
CA LEU A 6 16.01 -21.80 6.84
C LEU A 6 15.78 -22.76 8.01
N LEU A 7 16.76 -23.58 8.36
CA LEU A 7 16.68 -24.50 9.50
C LEU A 7 16.60 -23.75 10.84
N GLU A 8 17.35 -22.64 10.99
CA GLU A 8 17.28 -21.79 12.19
C GLU A 8 15.91 -21.12 12.36
N THR A 9 15.17 -20.92 11.28
CA THR A 9 13.82 -20.33 11.31
C THR A 9 12.71 -21.39 11.37
N GLU A 10 13.04 -22.68 11.33
CA GLU A 10 12.07 -23.75 11.47
C GLU A 10 11.33 -23.61 12.80
N SER A 11 10.01 -23.61 12.74
CA SER A 11 9.11 -23.36 13.88
C SER A 11 9.17 -21.96 14.51
N HIS A 12 9.95 -21.03 13.95
CA HIS A 12 10.07 -19.64 14.42
C HIS A 12 9.87 -18.66 13.26
N TRP A 13 8.72 -17.97 13.23
CA TRP A 13 8.49 -16.91 12.27
C TRP A 13 9.24 -15.66 12.68
N LEU A 14 10.22 -15.26 11.86
CA LEU A 14 10.92 -13.99 12.04
C LEU A 14 10.18 -12.88 11.31
N THR A 15 9.93 -11.79 12.02
CA THR A 15 9.32 -10.58 11.45
C THR A 15 10.05 -9.34 11.93
N ARG A 16 10.14 -8.33 11.07
CA ARG A 16 10.64 -6.99 11.44
C ARG A 16 9.50 -6.02 11.76
N ILE A 17 8.26 -6.41 11.46
CA ILE A 17 7.10 -5.54 11.62
C ILE A 17 6.60 -5.57 13.04
N GLY A 18 6.33 -6.75 13.60
CA GLY A 18 5.78 -6.82 14.94
C GLY A 18 5.58 -8.24 15.45
N LYS A 19 5.12 -8.34 16.69
CA LYS A 19 4.87 -9.60 17.36
C LYS A 19 3.73 -9.47 18.37
N ALA A 20 2.82 -10.44 18.38
CA ALA A 20 1.90 -10.66 19.48
C ALA A 20 2.55 -11.60 20.52
N PHE A 21 2.55 -11.19 21.76
CA PHE A 21 3.02 -12.01 22.88
C PHE A 21 1.84 -12.78 23.49
N LEU A 22 2.12 -13.84 24.20
CA LEU A 22 1.10 -14.63 24.92
C LEU A 22 0.43 -13.86 26.08
N THR A 23 0.88 -12.67 26.31
CA THR A 23 0.27 -11.64 27.20
C THR A 23 -0.60 -10.73 26.36
N GLU A 24 -1.26 -9.75 26.96
CA GLU A 24 -2.10 -8.75 26.27
C GLU A 24 -1.30 -7.76 25.38
N ARG A 25 0.00 -7.97 25.24
CA ARG A 25 0.88 -7.06 24.53
C ARG A 25 1.06 -7.45 23.05
N VAL A 26 0.78 -6.49 22.17
CA VAL A 26 1.07 -6.56 20.73
C VAL A 26 2.00 -5.42 20.36
N VAL A 27 3.14 -5.73 19.75
CA VAL A 27 4.16 -4.72 19.39
C VAL A 27 4.28 -4.62 17.87
N MET A 28 4.30 -3.39 17.36
CA MET A 28 4.54 -3.05 15.96
C MET A 28 5.66 -2.00 15.87
N HIS A 29 6.74 -2.33 15.17
CA HIS A 29 7.95 -1.50 15.06
C HIS A 29 8.45 -0.94 16.41
N GLY A 30 8.38 -1.79 17.45
CA GLY A 30 8.85 -1.44 18.80
C GLY A 30 7.83 -0.72 19.68
N LYS A 31 6.69 -0.25 19.14
CA LYS A 31 5.63 0.42 19.89
C LYS A 31 4.49 -0.54 20.22
N ASP A 32 3.85 -0.33 21.37
CA ASP A 32 2.69 -1.10 21.78
C ASP A 32 1.43 -0.65 21.01
N LEU A 33 0.75 -1.63 20.39
CA LEU A 33 -0.42 -1.36 19.55
C LEU A 33 -1.58 -0.78 20.33
N HIS A 34 -1.78 -1.23 21.58
CA HIS A 34 -2.95 -0.91 22.39
C HIS A 34 -2.76 0.30 23.31
N HIS A 35 -1.51 0.73 23.52
CA HIS A 35 -1.19 1.83 24.43
C HIS A 35 -0.52 3.03 23.75
N GLU A 36 0.21 2.77 22.64
CA GLU A 36 0.97 3.81 21.96
C GLU A 36 0.44 4.12 20.54
N LEU A 37 -0.26 3.17 19.90
CA LEU A 37 -0.73 3.31 18.52
C LEU A 37 -2.26 3.29 18.37
N ASP A 38 -3.01 3.07 19.44
CA ASP A 38 -4.48 2.96 19.47
C ASP A 38 -5.22 4.23 19.03
N HIS A 39 -4.55 5.39 19.14
CA HIS A 39 -5.07 6.69 18.72
C HIS A 39 -4.95 6.94 17.21
N LEU A 40 -4.19 6.11 16.49
CA LEU A 40 -3.98 6.31 15.05
C LEU A 40 -5.21 5.86 14.24
N GLU A 41 -5.59 6.65 13.25
CA GLU A 41 -6.55 6.23 12.24
C GLU A 41 -6.02 5.05 11.44
N TRP A 42 -6.92 4.24 10.88
CA TRP A 42 -6.56 3.00 10.19
C TRP A 42 -5.50 3.18 9.08
N LEU A 43 -5.66 4.19 8.21
CA LEU A 43 -4.70 4.42 7.14
C LEU A 43 -3.35 4.89 7.68
N HIS A 44 -3.34 5.70 8.74
CA HIS A 44 -2.12 6.16 9.39
C HIS A 44 -1.35 4.97 9.99
N LEU A 45 -2.06 4.09 10.72
CA LEU A 45 -1.48 2.85 11.26
C LEU A 45 -0.95 1.94 10.15
N TYR A 46 -1.67 1.82 9.03
CA TYR A 46 -1.25 1.02 7.87
C TYR A 46 0.04 1.57 7.25
N LEU A 47 0.16 2.88 7.10
CA LEU A 47 1.38 3.53 6.63
C LEU A 47 2.54 3.36 7.60
N TYR A 48 2.29 3.50 8.89
CA TYR A 48 3.29 3.22 9.93
C TYR A 48 3.80 1.77 9.83
N CYS A 49 2.90 0.82 9.62
CA CYS A 49 3.24 -0.60 9.46
C CYS A 49 4.17 -0.84 8.26
N ILE A 50 3.92 -0.18 7.13
CA ILE A 50 4.73 -0.32 5.90
C ILE A 50 6.08 0.39 6.04
N LEU A 51 6.08 1.62 6.54
CA LEU A 51 7.25 2.49 6.59
C LEU A 51 8.19 2.19 7.78
N GLY A 52 7.67 1.59 8.86
CA GLY A 52 8.39 1.40 10.11
C GLY A 52 8.67 2.70 10.89
N LYS A 53 8.10 3.81 10.46
CA LYS A 53 8.19 5.12 11.09
C LYS A 53 6.88 5.90 10.89
N ASP A 54 6.64 6.89 11.75
CA ASP A 54 5.48 7.76 11.63
C ASP A 54 5.58 8.63 10.36
N PRO A 55 4.63 8.51 9.41
CA PRO A 55 4.59 9.36 8.21
C PRO A 55 4.21 10.81 8.50
N GLY A 56 3.66 11.08 9.69
CA GLY A 56 3.05 12.35 10.05
C GLY A 56 1.60 12.49 9.58
N GLU A 57 0.84 13.26 10.35
CA GLU A 57 -0.60 13.44 10.15
C GLU A 57 -0.97 14.00 8.76
N ASN A 58 -0.19 14.95 8.25
CA ASN A 58 -0.46 15.57 6.95
C ASN A 58 -0.31 14.57 5.80
N VAL A 59 0.69 13.70 5.84
CA VAL A 59 0.89 12.64 4.83
C VAL A 59 -0.24 11.63 4.90
N ALA A 60 -0.63 11.21 6.10
CA ALA A 60 -1.75 10.29 6.28
C ALA A 60 -3.07 10.89 5.75
N LYS A 61 -3.37 12.14 6.06
CA LYS A 61 -4.55 12.86 5.55
C LYS A 61 -4.54 13.01 4.03
N MET A 62 -3.40 13.38 3.46
CA MET A 62 -3.24 13.50 2.01
C MET A 62 -3.53 12.17 1.31
N LEU A 63 -2.92 11.07 1.76
CA LEU A 63 -3.13 9.75 1.17
C LEU A 63 -4.56 9.25 1.38
N ASN A 64 -5.18 9.55 2.53
CA ASN A 64 -6.59 9.27 2.74
C ASN A 64 -7.49 9.99 1.73
N SER A 65 -7.21 11.26 1.44
CA SER A 65 -7.95 12.04 0.43
C SER A 65 -7.81 11.44 -0.98
N TYR A 66 -6.60 11.01 -1.35
CA TYR A 66 -6.40 10.27 -2.60
C TYR A 66 -7.17 8.96 -2.63
N TRP A 67 -7.10 8.17 -1.56
CA TRP A 67 -7.82 6.90 -1.47
C TRP A 67 -9.33 7.08 -1.64
N VAL A 68 -9.91 8.02 -0.91
CA VAL A 68 -11.33 8.35 -1.02
C VAL A 68 -11.68 8.86 -2.43
N GLY A 69 -10.88 9.80 -2.95
CA GLY A 69 -11.11 10.41 -4.27
C GLY A 69 -10.97 9.44 -5.45
N THR A 70 -10.25 8.33 -5.28
CA THR A 70 -10.06 7.30 -6.32
C THR A 70 -10.88 6.04 -6.10
N SER A 71 -11.71 5.98 -5.05
CA SER A 71 -12.57 4.84 -4.75
C SER A 71 -13.87 4.87 -5.55
N TYR A 72 -13.77 4.70 -6.86
CA TYR A 72 -14.93 4.69 -7.76
C TYR A 72 -15.64 3.32 -7.77
N PRO A 73 -16.92 3.25 -7.41
CA PRO A 73 -17.68 2.01 -7.44
C PRO A 73 -18.27 1.69 -8.83
N ASP A 74 -17.92 2.46 -9.85
CA ASP A 74 -18.54 2.37 -11.18
C ASP A 74 -18.24 1.02 -11.86
N PRO A 75 -19.26 0.29 -12.33
CA PRO A 75 -19.07 -0.98 -13.03
C PRO A 75 -18.46 -0.83 -14.44
N SER A 76 -18.36 0.38 -14.99
CA SER A 76 -17.61 0.61 -16.24
C SER A 76 -16.10 0.44 -16.04
N ILE A 77 -15.63 0.51 -14.82
CA ILE A 77 -14.22 0.21 -14.45
C ILE A 77 -14.03 -1.30 -14.51
N TRP A 78 -13.18 -1.76 -15.38
CA TRP A 78 -13.03 -3.19 -15.69
C TRP A 78 -12.78 -4.11 -14.49
N PRO A 79 -11.91 -3.80 -13.53
CA PRO A 79 -11.77 -4.60 -12.32
C PRO A 79 -13.08 -4.75 -11.54
N ASN A 80 -13.84 -3.66 -11.39
CA ASN A 80 -15.14 -3.67 -10.71
C ASN A 80 -16.15 -4.53 -11.48
N HIS A 81 -16.18 -4.42 -12.80
CA HIS A 81 -17.05 -5.21 -13.65
C HIS A 81 -16.80 -6.72 -13.52
N VAL A 82 -15.52 -7.11 -13.61
CA VAL A 82 -15.12 -8.52 -13.49
C VAL A 82 -15.40 -9.06 -12.08
N ALA A 83 -15.13 -8.30 -11.05
CA ALA A 83 -15.47 -8.69 -9.68
C ALA A 83 -16.99 -8.83 -9.48
N ALA A 84 -17.79 -7.92 -10.06
CA ALA A 84 -19.24 -7.99 -10.02
C ALA A 84 -19.80 -9.21 -10.77
N LEU A 85 -19.26 -9.53 -11.95
CA LEU A 85 -19.59 -10.74 -12.68
C LEU A 85 -19.31 -12.01 -11.88
N ALA A 86 -18.12 -12.09 -11.26
CA ALA A 86 -17.77 -13.19 -10.38
C ALA A 86 -18.75 -13.32 -9.20
N GLY A 87 -19.16 -12.20 -8.60
CA GLY A 87 -20.17 -12.18 -7.54
C GLY A 87 -21.56 -12.63 -8.02
N SER A 88 -21.97 -12.25 -9.24
CA SER A 88 -23.27 -12.60 -9.81
C SER A 88 -23.46 -14.12 -9.97
N VAL A 89 -22.40 -14.86 -10.19
CA VAL A 89 -22.42 -16.33 -10.26
C VAL A 89 -22.13 -16.99 -8.89
N ARG A 90 -22.28 -16.23 -7.81
CA ARG A 90 -22.10 -16.68 -6.42
C ARG A 90 -20.71 -17.27 -6.11
N THR A 91 -19.68 -16.73 -6.74
CA THR A 91 -18.29 -17.05 -6.37
C THR A 91 -17.98 -16.58 -4.94
N THR A 92 -16.96 -17.15 -4.31
CA THR A 92 -16.54 -16.65 -2.99
C THR A 92 -15.98 -15.22 -3.10
N PRO A 93 -16.14 -14.37 -2.08
CA PRO A 93 -15.63 -13.00 -2.10
C PRO A 93 -14.13 -12.92 -2.44
N SER A 94 -13.34 -13.85 -1.93
CA SER A 94 -11.90 -13.92 -2.20
C SER A 94 -11.59 -14.14 -3.69
N LEU A 95 -12.29 -15.05 -4.35
CA LEU A 95 -12.12 -15.31 -5.79
C LEU A 95 -12.63 -14.13 -6.63
N GLY A 96 -13.73 -13.49 -6.22
CA GLY A 96 -14.22 -12.28 -6.86
C GLY A 96 -13.21 -11.14 -6.79
N LEU A 97 -12.60 -10.93 -5.63
CA LEU A 97 -11.53 -9.95 -5.45
C LEU A 97 -10.31 -10.26 -6.33
N MET A 98 -9.86 -11.51 -6.34
CA MET A 98 -8.73 -11.95 -7.17
C MET A 98 -9.00 -11.78 -8.66
N ALA A 99 -10.22 -12.04 -9.11
CA ALA A 99 -10.62 -11.83 -10.50
C ALA A 99 -10.53 -10.34 -10.89
N GLY A 100 -11.00 -9.44 -10.03
CA GLY A 100 -10.85 -7.99 -10.22
C GLY A 100 -9.38 -7.55 -10.22
N LEU A 101 -8.58 -8.03 -9.27
CA LEU A 101 -7.15 -7.70 -9.18
C LEU A 101 -6.37 -8.16 -10.40
N SER A 102 -6.70 -9.31 -11.00
CA SER A 102 -6.01 -9.80 -12.19
C SER A 102 -6.12 -8.82 -13.38
N ILE A 103 -7.24 -8.10 -13.47
CA ILE A 103 -7.44 -7.05 -14.49
C ILE A 103 -6.65 -5.79 -14.14
N SER A 104 -6.57 -5.43 -12.86
CA SER A 104 -5.77 -4.28 -12.40
C SER A 104 -4.28 -4.45 -12.68
N GLU A 105 -3.79 -5.69 -12.72
CA GLU A 105 -2.40 -6.00 -13.05
C GLU A 105 -2.11 -6.10 -14.56
N ALA A 106 -3.13 -6.00 -15.40
CA ALA A 106 -2.95 -6.05 -16.85
C ALA A 106 -2.09 -4.89 -17.36
N SER A 107 -1.12 -5.20 -18.20
CA SER A 107 -0.10 -4.24 -18.65
C SER A 107 -0.66 -3.02 -19.39
N ILE A 108 -1.81 -3.16 -20.04
CA ILE A 108 -2.42 -2.06 -20.80
C ILE A 108 -3.29 -1.18 -19.91
N TYR A 109 -4.02 -1.78 -18.96
CA TYR A 109 -5.03 -1.07 -18.18
C TYR A 109 -4.50 -0.59 -16.81
N GLY A 110 -3.87 -1.45 -16.02
CA GLY A 110 -3.44 -1.15 -14.66
C GLY A 110 -1.95 -0.86 -14.54
N ARG A 111 -1.12 -1.83 -14.86
CA ARG A 111 0.32 -1.82 -14.58
C ARG A 111 1.10 -0.65 -15.22
N ARG A 112 0.76 -0.25 -16.43
CA ARG A 112 1.48 0.86 -17.10
C ARG A 112 1.27 2.22 -16.42
N PRO A 113 0.04 2.63 -16.05
CA PRO A 113 -0.17 3.85 -15.28
C PRO A 113 0.57 3.85 -13.94
N GLU A 114 0.58 2.72 -13.23
CA GLU A 114 1.28 2.58 -11.96
C GLU A 114 2.79 2.75 -12.10
N VAL A 115 3.40 2.07 -13.06
CA VAL A 115 4.85 2.20 -13.35
C VAL A 115 5.22 3.63 -13.73
N ARG A 116 4.39 4.30 -14.56
CA ARG A 116 4.63 5.71 -14.93
C ARG A 116 4.48 6.65 -13.74
N ALA A 117 3.50 6.43 -12.87
CA ALA A 117 3.34 7.22 -11.67
C ALA A 117 4.54 7.06 -10.73
N LEU A 118 5.00 5.83 -10.50
CA LEU A 118 6.20 5.57 -9.69
C LEU A 118 7.44 6.22 -10.29
N ASP A 119 7.65 6.10 -11.60
CA ASP A 119 8.77 6.75 -12.29
C ASP A 119 8.70 8.28 -12.15
N PHE A 120 7.51 8.86 -12.33
CA PHE A 120 7.29 10.30 -12.14
C PHE A 120 7.68 10.74 -10.72
N PHE A 121 7.20 10.06 -9.69
CA PHE A 121 7.52 10.39 -8.30
C PHE A 121 9.00 10.19 -7.99
N TYR A 122 9.63 9.16 -8.53
CA TYR A 122 11.06 8.93 -8.37
C TYR A 122 11.89 10.06 -8.99
N ARG A 123 11.55 10.50 -10.20
CA ARG A 123 12.24 11.61 -10.89
C ARG A 123 11.99 12.94 -10.19
N ALA A 124 10.75 13.21 -9.72
CA ALA A 124 10.44 14.40 -8.94
C ALA A 124 11.24 14.44 -7.63
N GLY A 125 11.31 13.33 -6.91
CA GLY A 125 12.13 13.22 -5.70
C GLY A 125 13.60 13.52 -5.96
N LYS A 126 14.18 12.89 -6.99
CA LYS A 126 15.56 13.13 -7.40
C LYS A 126 15.83 14.61 -7.77
N TRP A 127 14.90 15.23 -8.52
CA TRP A 127 14.97 16.65 -8.88
C TRP A 127 15.02 17.55 -7.63
N CYS A 128 14.16 17.28 -6.64
CA CYS A 128 14.17 18.02 -5.37
C CYS A 128 15.45 17.80 -4.56
N ASP A 129 15.98 16.57 -4.53
CA ASP A 129 17.23 16.23 -3.83
C ASP A 129 18.44 16.95 -4.46
N GLU A 130 18.40 17.24 -5.75
CA GLU A 130 19.39 18.02 -6.51
C GLU A 130 19.18 19.54 -6.36
N GLY A 131 18.20 19.99 -5.57
CA GLY A 131 17.93 21.39 -5.26
C GLY A 131 16.96 22.08 -6.21
N GLY A 132 16.31 21.37 -7.12
CA GLY A 132 15.27 21.90 -8.01
C GLY A 132 13.94 22.10 -7.30
N MET A 133 13.13 23.03 -7.80
CA MET A 133 11.77 23.25 -7.28
C MET A 133 10.77 22.31 -7.96
N LEU A 134 9.77 21.86 -7.23
CA LEU A 134 8.76 20.93 -7.75
C LEU A 134 7.93 21.52 -8.89
N GLU A 135 7.65 22.84 -8.82
CA GLU A 135 6.93 23.57 -9.87
C GLU A 135 7.70 23.54 -11.20
N GLU A 136 9.01 23.74 -11.16
CA GLU A 136 9.87 23.67 -12.34
C GLU A 136 9.91 22.26 -12.96
N PHE A 137 9.93 21.25 -12.12
CA PHE A 137 9.83 19.86 -12.57
C PHE A 137 8.50 19.60 -13.29
N VAL A 138 7.38 20.03 -12.71
CA VAL A 138 6.05 19.85 -13.32
C VAL A 138 5.95 20.56 -14.66
N ASP A 139 6.52 21.76 -14.81
CA ASP A 139 6.52 22.49 -16.07
C ASP A 139 7.43 21.83 -17.11
N HIS A 140 8.56 21.28 -16.71
CA HIS A 140 9.43 20.47 -17.57
C HIS A 140 8.73 19.21 -18.09
N GLU A 141 7.92 18.55 -17.26
CA GLU A 141 7.18 17.32 -17.65
C GLU A 141 5.98 17.60 -18.59
N LYS A 142 5.50 18.85 -18.65
CA LYS A 142 4.42 19.26 -19.56
C LYS A 142 4.92 19.67 -20.96
N SER A 143 6.22 19.96 -21.10
CA SER A 143 6.84 20.38 -22.37
C SER A 143 7.19 19.22 -23.27
#